data_1ccdbd998791296e6d143daa6a1cd9bc
#
_entry.id   1ccdbd998791296e6d143daa6a1cd9bc
#
_cell.length_a   1.000
_cell.length_b   1.000
_cell.length_c   1.000
_cell.angle_alpha   90.00
_cell.angle_beta   90.00
_cell.angle_gamma   90.00
#
_symmetry.space_group_name_H-M   'P 1'
#
loop_
_entity.id
_entity.type
_entity.pdbx_description
1 polymer ?
#
loop_
_entity_poly.entity_id
_entity_poly.type
_entity_poly.pdbx_seq_one_letter_code
_entity_poly.pdbx_strand_id
1 'polypeptide(L)'
;WEAYIVEGLEHGRFAIVTKTHHALVDGAQPLDIGQVLVSDSPGWEKPLPDLWRARHSPSDLSLLTSAVIDSVKGPRALLRSVRGGSQELVDLGGRVVSGVGSLVSTVARGAARPAPTSPLNAHVGQARRFVMVGTDLAAYRAVRRRLSKGPHADDVTVNDIVLACIAGALRTWLLTRGSPVHSTTVVRALVPVSVEDESGQGLHQLAACLIDLPVGEAAASMRLHQVAFLMRQQIAGGHAVGADRLVGLAGFAPPTLHAMGARLGSDMSKRLFNLIVTNVPGPQFPLYAGDAHLLATYPVIPLAKGQALAIGLTSYDGGVYYGLNADRDAMPDIEVLGQGIADALAELANGADGSASDA
;
A
#
# COMPACT_ATOMS: atom_id res chain seq x y z
N TRP A 1 -3.34 14.79 13.96
CA TRP A 1 -3.21 13.40 14.45
C TRP A 1 -3.99 13.19 15.72
N GLU A 2 -4.38 11.97 16.00
CA GLU A 2 -5.09 11.54 17.19
C GLU A 2 -4.44 10.24 17.69
N ALA A 3 -4.36 10.05 19.00
CA ALA A 3 -3.93 8.80 19.61
C ALA A 3 -4.93 8.42 20.71
N TYR A 4 -5.29 7.15 20.73
CA TYR A 4 -6.24 6.58 21.71
C TYR A 4 -5.55 5.43 22.43
N ILE A 5 -5.69 5.40 23.76
CA ILE A 5 -5.26 4.29 24.60
C ILE A 5 -6.51 3.48 24.95
N VAL A 6 -6.50 2.18 24.62
CA VAL A 6 -7.58 1.25 24.91
C VAL A 6 -7.08 0.30 25.98
N GLU A 7 -7.59 0.44 27.19
CA GLU A 7 -7.26 -0.39 28.34
C GLU A 7 -8.25 -1.54 28.51
N GLY A 8 -7.94 -2.46 29.42
CA GLY A 8 -8.85 -3.54 29.81
C GLY A 8 -8.90 -4.71 28.82
N LEU A 9 -7.90 -4.85 27.96
CA LEU A 9 -7.77 -6.03 27.11
C LEU A 9 -7.34 -7.26 27.92
N GLU A 10 -7.60 -8.45 27.38
CA GLU A 10 -7.25 -9.72 28.03
C GLU A 10 -5.76 -9.77 28.44
N HIS A 11 -5.48 -10.43 29.55
CA HIS A 11 -4.15 -10.59 30.12
C HIS A 11 -3.47 -9.27 30.54
N GLY A 12 -4.25 -8.25 30.93
CA GLY A 12 -3.73 -6.96 31.37
C GLY A 12 -3.05 -6.14 30.25
N ARG A 13 -3.39 -6.44 28.99
CA ARG A 13 -2.88 -5.70 27.84
C ARG A 13 -3.63 -4.40 27.61
N PHE A 14 -3.02 -3.52 26.86
CA PHE A 14 -3.65 -2.32 26.31
C PHE A 14 -3.28 -2.18 24.83
N ALA A 15 -4.01 -1.36 24.11
CA ALA A 15 -3.68 -1.01 22.73
C ALA A 15 -3.57 0.51 22.57
N ILE A 16 -2.67 0.93 21.68
CA ILE A 16 -2.56 2.30 21.22
C ILE A 16 -3.06 2.35 19.78
N VAL A 17 -4.08 3.16 19.53
CA VAL A 17 -4.60 3.41 18.19
C VAL A 17 -4.20 4.80 17.75
N THR A 18 -3.39 4.89 16.70
CA THR A 18 -2.96 6.18 16.13
C THR A 18 -3.71 6.47 14.84
N LYS A 19 -4.09 7.72 14.64
CA LYS A 19 -4.72 8.21 13.42
C LYS A 19 -4.00 9.46 12.95
N THR A 20 -3.40 9.37 11.77
CA THR A 20 -2.59 10.44 11.21
C THR A 20 -3.11 10.84 9.84
N HIS A 21 -3.22 12.14 9.60
CA HIS A 21 -3.56 12.64 8.28
C HIS A 21 -2.35 12.57 7.35
N HIS A 22 -2.56 12.14 6.10
CA HIS A 22 -1.48 11.98 5.11
C HIS A 22 -0.62 13.24 4.89
N ALA A 23 -1.17 14.43 5.12
CA ALA A 23 -0.41 15.68 5.04
C ALA A 23 0.71 15.83 6.09
N LEU A 24 0.71 15.00 7.13
CA LEU A 24 1.74 14.96 8.18
C LEU A 24 2.79 13.86 7.94
N VAL A 25 2.53 12.96 6.99
CA VAL A 25 3.38 11.81 6.69
C VAL A 25 3.86 11.98 5.26
N ASP A 26 5.09 12.42 5.08
CA ASP A 26 5.69 12.49 3.75
C ASP A 26 6.09 11.08 3.30
N GLY A 27 5.73 10.71 2.06
CA GLY A 27 5.93 9.37 1.53
C GLY A 27 7.39 8.91 1.44
N ALA A 28 8.36 9.84 1.57
CA ALA A 28 9.79 9.52 1.52
C ALA A 28 10.38 9.10 2.87
N GLN A 29 9.81 9.60 3.98
CA GLN A 29 10.16 9.17 5.34
C GLN A 29 8.89 9.25 6.18
N PRO A 30 8.16 8.15 6.38
CA PRO A 30 7.08 8.14 7.33
C PRO A 30 7.69 8.32 8.71
N LEU A 31 7.70 9.56 9.21
CA LEU A 31 7.72 9.80 10.65
C LEU A 31 6.40 9.20 11.15
N ASP A 32 6.41 7.90 11.34
CA ASP A 32 5.29 7.24 11.98
C ASP A 32 5.21 7.80 13.39
N ILE A 33 4.13 8.52 13.69
CA ILE A 33 3.85 8.99 15.06
C ILE A 33 3.91 7.80 16.02
N GLY A 34 3.63 6.59 15.57
CA GLY A 34 3.85 5.36 16.31
C GLY A 34 5.29 5.21 16.79
N GLN A 35 6.29 5.57 15.98
CA GLN A 35 7.71 5.50 16.39
C GLN A 35 8.09 6.51 17.46
N VAL A 36 7.32 7.59 17.62
CA VAL A 36 7.53 8.55 18.72
C VAL A 36 6.95 8.02 20.04
N LEU A 37 5.99 7.10 19.97
CA LEU A 37 5.32 6.53 21.14
C LEU A 37 6.00 5.25 21.66
N VAL A 38 6.96 4.70 20.91
CA VAL A 38 7.67 3.47 21.26
C VAL A 38 9.17 3.67 21.13
N SER A 39 9.93 2.95 21.94
CA SER A 39 11.40 2.94 21.98
C SER A 39 11.94 1.52 21.77
N ASP A 40 13.20 1.38 21.43
CA ASP A 40 13.92 0.10 21.31
C ASP A 40 14.34 -0.50 22.65
N SER A 41 14.19 0.25 23.73
CA SER A 41 14.52 -0.15 25.09
C SER A 41 13.39 0.16 26.06
N PRO A 42 13.17 -0.68 27.10
CA PRO A 42 12.19 -0.37 28.15
C PRO A 42 12.62 0.84 28.97
N GLY A 43 11.64 1.54 29.51
CA GLY A 43 11.82 2.71 30.33
C GLY A 43 11.35 4.00 29.67
N TRP A 44 11.32 5.06 30.46
CA TRP A 44 10.99 6.41 30.00
C TRP A 44 12.27 7.25 29.90
N GLU A 45 12.67 7.57 28.70
CA GLU A 45 13.61 8.66 28.50
C GLU A 45 12.89 10.00 28.74
N LYS A 46 13.49 10.83 29.61
CA LYS A 46 12.95 12.16 29.84
C LYS A 46 13.02 12.95 28.51
N PRO A 47 11.89 13.40 27.95
CA PRO A 47 11.92 14.14 26.71
C PRO A 47 12.82 15.36 26.85
N LEU A 48 13.61 15.64 25.82
CA LEU A 48 14.37 16.87 25.73
C LEU A 48 13.41 18.07 25.85
N PRO A 49 13.87 19.19 26.46
CA PRO A 49 13.03 20.37 26.54
C PRO A 49 12.51 20.77 25.17
N ASP A 50 11.20 20.95 25.03
CA ASP A 50 10.61 21.41 23.79
C ASP A 50 11.04 22.87 23.53
N LEU A 51 11.96 23.05 22.61
CA LEU A 51 12.44 24.35 22.15
C LEU A 51 11.60 24.91 21.00
N TRP A 52 10.60 24.13 20.52
CA TRP A 52 9.72 24.57 19.45
C TRP A 52 8.81 25.70 19.92
N ARG A 53 8.80 26.78 19.15
CA ARG A 53 7.89 27.92 19.35
C ARG A 53 7.03 28.06 18.10
N ALA A 54 5.71 28.08 18.30
CA ALA A 54 4.78 28.34 17.22
C ALA A 54 5.09 29.72 16.61
N ARG A 55 5.26 29.76 15.30
CA ARG A 55 5.27 31.02 14.56
C ARG A 55 3.85 31.58 14.56
N HIS A 56 3.73 32.92 14.59
CA HIS A 56 2.42 33.53 14.43
C HIS A 56 1.81 33.07 13.09
N SER A 57 0.50 32.78 13.16
CA SER A 57 -0.25 32.48 11.92
C SER A 57 -0.09 33.66 10.97
N PRO A 58 0.31 33.41 9.71
CA PRO A 58 0.39 34.47 8.74
C PRO A 58 -0.99 35.09 8.54
N SER A 59 -1.06 36.42 8.43
CA SER A 59 -2.32 37.09 8.14
C SER A 59 -2.83 36.72 6.75
N ASP A 60 -4.14 36.79 6.52
CA ASP A 60 -4.74 36.48 5.21
C ASP A 60 -4.09 37.30 4.08
N LEU A 61 -3.71 38.55 4.38
CA LEU A 61 -3.00 39.41 3.45
C LEU A 61 -1.58 38.88 3.12
N SER A 62 -0.87 38.34 4.10
CA SER A 62 0.45 37.73 3.90
C SER A 62 0.36 36.42 3.11
N LEU A 63 -0.70 35.64 3.32
CA LEU A 63 -0.97 34.45 2.54
C LEU A 63 -1.27 34.79 1.08
N LEU A 64 -2.09 35.82 0.83
CA LEU A 64 -2.39 36.30 -0.52
C LEU A 64 -1.13 36.83 -1.21
N THR A 65 -0.32 37.62 -0.52
CA THR A 65 0.93 38.15 -1.09
C THR A 65 1.94 37.04 -1.38
N SER A 66 2.06 36.03 -0.51
CA SER A 66 2.91 34.86 -0.74
C SER A 66 2.41 34.05 -1.93
N ALA A 67 1.11 33.80 -2.04
CA ALA A 67 0.51 33.08 -3.16
C ALA A 67 0.73 33.80 -4.50
N VAL A 68 0.62 35.13 -4.52
CA VAL A 68 0.92 35.96 -5.70
C VAL A 68 2.41 35.90 -6.06
N ILE A 69 3.29 36.02 -5.05
CA ILE A 69 4.75 35.95 -5.27
C ILE A 69 5.17 34.57 -5.78
N ASP A 70 4.60 33.50 -5.24
CA ASP A 70 4.89 32.14 -5.69
C ASP A 70 4.32 31.87 -7.09
N SER A 71 3.16 32.41 -7.41
CA SER A 71 2.59 32.37 -8.76
C SER A 71 3.43 33.14 -9.79
N VAL A 72 4.12 34.20 -9.37
CA VAL A 72 5.01 35.02 -10.24
C VAL A 72 6.42 34.43 -10.32
N LYS A 73 6.89 33.70 -9.31
CA LYS A 73 8.19 33.01 -9.33
C LYS A 73 8.19 31.78 -10.23
N GLY A 74 7.06 31.08 -10.38
CA GLY A 74 6.90 29.93 -11.27
C GLY A 74 7.23 30.26 -12.74
N PRO A 75 6.65 31.31 -13.36
CA PRO A 75 6.97 31.69 -14.73
C PRO A 75 8.41 32.20 -14.92
N ARG A 76 9.03 32.80 -13.90
CA ARG A 76 10.42 33.27 -13.96
C ARG A 76 11.46 32.15 -13.86
N ALA A 77 11.15 31.05 -13.22
CA ALA A 77 11.97 29.85 -13.27
C ALA A 77 11.93 29.23 -14.68
N LEU A 78 10.75 29.18 -15.31
CA LEU A 78 10.57 28.80 -16.70
C LEU A 78 11.32 29.76 -17.68
N LEU A 79 11.23 31.08 -17.49
CA LEU A 79 11.92 32.07 -18.31
C LEU A 79 13.45 32.07 -18.14
N ARG A 80 13.99 31.68 -16.98
CA ARG A 80 15.43 31.48 -16.78
C ARG A 80 15.97 30.25 -17.50
N SER A 81 15.19 29.16 -17.52
CA SER A 81 15.51 27.97 -18.30
C SER A 81 15.47 28.22 -19.80
N VAL A 82 14.59 29.12 -20.27
CA VAL A 82 14.50 29.52 -21.68
C VAL A 82 15.73 30.35 -22.14
N ARG A 83 16.39 31.05 -21.22
CA ARG A 83 17.59 31.89 -21.58
C ARG A 83 18.91 31.12 -21.57
N GLY A 84 18.91 29.86 -21.05
CA GLY A 84 20.11 29.04 -20.88
C GLY A 84 20.44 28.04 -21.97
N GLY A 85 19.66 27.94 -23.03
CA GLY A 85 20.00 27.07 -24.17
C GLY A 85 18.84 26.22 -24.70
N SER A 86 18.74 26.20 -26.00
CA SER A 86 17.67 25.55 -26.77
C SER A 86 17.61 24.00 -26.64
N GLN A 87 18.66 23.38 -26.14
CA GLN A 87 18.71 21.90 -25.97
C GLN A 87 18.07 21.41 -24.68
N GLU A 88 18.20 22.14 -23.55
CA GLU A 88 17.54 21.76 -22.29
C GLU A 88 16.01 21.91 -22.32
N LEU A 89 15.50 22.82 -23.13
CA LEU A 89 14.05 23.01 -23.31
C LEU A 89 13.38 21.87 -24.07
N VAL A 90 14.08 21.27 -25.02
CA VAL A 90 13.59 20.06 -25.73
C VAL A 90 13.58 18.87 -24.78
N ASP A 91 14.57 18.75 -23.90
CA ASP A 91 14.64 17.69 -22.87
C ASP A 91 13.58 17.88 -21.76
N LEU A 92 13.36 19.13 -21.28
CA LEU A 92 12.29 19.42 -20.31
C LEU A 92 10.90 19.25 -20.94
N GLY A 93 10.69 19.73 -22.15
CA GLY A 93 9.48 19.52 -22.93
C GLY A 93 9.23 18.03 -23.19
N GLY A 94 10.27 17.29 -23.55
CA GLY A 94 10.24 15.85 -23.73
C GLY A 94 9.89 15.11 -22.44
N ARG A 95 10.45 15.50 -21.29
CA ARG A 95 10.15 14.92 -19.98
C ARG A 95 8.75 15.25 -19.49
N VAL A 96 8.25 16.46 -19.69
CA VAL A 96 6.87 16.84 -19.37
C VAL A 96 5.89 16.09 -20.28
N VAL A 97 6.14 16.05 -21.58
CA VAL A 97 5.29 15.32 -22.54
C VAL A 97 5.36 13.82 -22.31
N SER A 98 6.53 13.25 -22.00
CA SER A 98 6.65 11.83 -21.65
C SER A 98 5.98 11.51 -20.29
N GLY A 99 6.09 12.42 -19.30
CA GLY A 99 5.40 12.27 -18.00
C GLY A 99 3.87 12.31 -18.15
N VAL A 100 3.34 13.29 -18.88
CA VAL A 100 1.91 13.37 -19.20
C VAL A 100 1.48 12.21 -20.09
N GLY A 101 2.29 11.83 -21.08
CA GLY A 101 2.03 10.68 -21.96
C GLY A 101 1.99 9.36 -21.21
N SER A 102 2.85 9.14 -20.21
CA SER A 102 2.86 7.93 -19.39
C SER A 102 1.64 7.85 -18.45
N LEU A 103 1.21 8.99 -17.89
CA LEU A 103 -0.01 9.06 -17.07
C LEU A 103 -1.27 8.84 -17.90
N VAL A 104 -1.39 9.54 -19.03
CA VAL A 104 -2.51 9.35 -19.96
C VAL A 104 -2.52 7.92 -20.48
N SER A 105 -1.36 7.33 -20.79
CA SER A 105 -1.29 5.95 -21.26
C SER A 105 -1.59 4.92 -20.15
N THR A 106 -1.29 5.21 -18.89
CA THR A 106 -1.60 4.30 -17.76
C THR A 106 -3.07 4.41 -17.37
N VAL A 107 -3.61 5.64 -17.30
CA VAL A 107 -5.03 5.87 -17.10
C VAL A 107 -5.83 5.34 -18.29
N ALA A 108 -5.38 5.56 -19.52
CA ALA A 108 -6.03 5.04 -20.73
C ALA A 108 -5.96 3.50 -20.80
N ARG A 109 -4.85 2.88 -20.38
CA ARG A 109 -4.75 1.40 -20.30
C ARG A 109 -5.60 0.83 -19.17
N GLY A 110 -5.66 1.48 -18.01
CA GLY A 110 -6.56 1.11 -16.92
C GLY A 110 -8.03 1.30 -17.29
N ALA A 111 -8.36 2.36 -18.04
CA ALA A 111 -9.69 2.58 -18.59
C ALA A 111 -10.02 1.61 -19.75
N ALA A 112 -9.01 1.19 -20.53
CA ALA A 112 -9.17 0.19 -21.60
C ALA A 112 -9.34 -1.24 -21.05
N ARG A 113 -8.89 -1.52 -19.83
CA ARG A 113 -9.09 -2.79 -19.12
C ARG A 113 -9.63 -2.50 -17.72
N PRO A 114 -10.94 -2.32 -17.57
CA PRO A 114 -11.54 -2.09 -16.26
C PRO A 114 -11.28 -3.27 -15.34
N ALA A 115 -11.25 -3.02 -14.02
CA ALA A 115 -11.17 -4.09 -13.04
C ALA A 115 -12.33 -5.08 -13.24
N PRO A 116 -12.09 -6.38 -13.05
CA PRO A 116 -13.14 -7.38 -13.12
C PRO A 116 -14.27 -7.06 -12.15
N THR A 117 -15.51 -7.43 -12.52
CA THR A 117 -16.65 -7.30 -11.62
C THR A 117 -16.42 -8.18 -10.39
N SER A 118 -16.53 -7.59 -9.20
CA SER A 118 -16.28 -8.28 -7.93
C SER A 118 -17.25 -7.79 -6.87
N PRO A 119 -17.70 -8.67 -5.93
CA PRO A 119 -18.45 -8.25 -4.76
C PRO A 119 -17.72 -7.23 -3.87
N LEU A 120 -16.39 -7.09 -4.04
CA LEU A 120 -15.57 -6.09 -3.35
C LEU A 120 -15.86 -4.66 -3.83
N ASN A 121 -16.47 -4.49 -5.01
CA ASN A 121 -16.90 -3.19 -5.52
C ASN A 121 -18.35 -2.94 -5.13
N ALA A 122 -18.55 -2.50 -3.90
CA ALA A 122 -19.85 -2.20 -3.33
C ALA A 122 -19.96 -0.74 -2.88
N HIS A 123 -21.18 -0.33 -2.56
CA HIS A 123 -21.38 0.94 -1.85
C HIS A 123 -20.76 0.84 -0.46
N VAL A 124 -19.98 1.83 -0.08
CA VAL A 124 -19.31 1.88 1.22
C VAL A 124 -20.11 2.79 2.14
N GLY A 125 -20.68 2.20 3.19
CA GLY A 125 -21.40 2.89 4.26
C GLY A 125 -20.45 3.58 5.25
N GLN A 126 -20.95 3.90 6.45
CA GLN A 126 -20.12 4.50 7.51
C GLN A 126 -19.53 3.46 8.47
N ALA A 127 -20.19 2.33 8.64
CA ALA A 127 -19.78 1.28 9.57
C ALA A 127 -18.66 0.41 8.99
N ARG A 128 -17.71 0.04 9.85
CA ARG A 128 -16.55 -0.78 9.49
C ARG A 128 -16.53 -2.07 10.31
N ARG A 129 -15.92 -3.10 9.72
CA ARG A 129 -15.40 -4.25 10.43
C ARG A 129 -13.90 -4.28 10.26
N PHE A 130 -13.20 -4.56 11.33
CA PHE A 130 -11.75 -4.69 11.33
C PHE A 130 -11.36 -6.04 11.89
N VAL A 131 -10.59 -6.80 11.12
CA VAL A 131 -10.06 -8.10 11.51
C VAL A 131 -8.55 -8.05 11.54
N MET A 132 -7.98 -8.59 12.61
CA MET A 132 -6.55 -8.68 12.87
C MET A 132 -6.10 -10.12 12.67
N VAL A 133 -5.07 -10.34 11.83
CA VAL A 133 -4.49 -11.66 11.61
C VAL A 133 -2.98 -11.58 11.83
N GLY A 134 -2.47 -12.41 12.70
CA GLY A 134 -1.04 -12.58 12.95
C GLY A 134 -0.54 -13.90 12.39
N THR A 135 0.59 -13.90 11.71
CA THR A 135 1.26 -15.09 11.16
C THR A 135 2.76 -15.01 11.43
N ASP A 136 3.47 -16.14 11.34
CA ASP A 136 4.90 -16.20 11.59
C ASP A 136 5.71 -15.85 10.32
N LEU A 137 6.60 -14.86 10.38
CA LEU A 137 7.50 -14.49 9.29
C LEU A 137 8.44 -15.63 8.89
N ALA A 138 8.79 -16.53 9.82
CA ALA A 138 9.63 -17.69 9.52
C ALA A 138 8.95 -18.64 8.52
N ALA A 139 7.61 -18.77 8.54
CA ALA A 139 6.86 -19.55 7.56
C ALA A 139 7.04 -19.02 6.13
N TYR A 140 6.93 -17.70 5.93
CA TYR A 140 7.15 -17.06 4.61
C TYR A 140 8.58 -17.26 4.12
N ARG A 141 9.56 -17.09 5.04
CA ARG A 141 10.97 -17.32 4.73
C ARG A 141 11.27 -18.79 4.38
N ALA A 142 10.57 -19.73 5.01
CA ALA A 142 10.70 -21.16 4.71
C ALA A 142 10.15 -21.49 3.32
N VAL A 143 8.95 -21.00 2.98
CA VAL A 143 8.38 -21.14 1.62
C VAL A 143 9.33 -20.56 0.59
N ARG A 144 9.82 -19.33 0.79
CA ARG A 144 10.77 -18.67 -0.12
C ARG A 144 12.04 -19.51 -0.32
N ARG A 145 12.70 -19.92 0.77
CA ARG A 145 13.96 -20.71 0.70
C ARG A 145 13.81 -22.01 -0.03
N ARG A 146 12.66 -22.64 0.04
CA ARG A 146 12.38 -23.90 -0.65
C ARG A 146 12.25 -23.69 -2.14
N LEU A 147 11.52 -22.67 -2.58
CA LEU A 147 11.33 -22.34 -3.99
C LEU A 147 12.62 -21.82 -4.65
N SER A 148 13.53 -21.22 -3.88
CA SER A 148 14.83 -20.76 -4.38
C SER A 148 15.84 -21.89 -4.63
N LYS A 149 15.54 -23.15 -4.30
CA LYS A 149 16.45 -24.31 -4.47
C LYS A 149 16.15 -25.18 -5.71
N GLY A 150 15.10 -24.91 -6.48
CA GLY A 150 14.72 -25.68 -7.66
C GLY A 150 15.45 -25.24 -8.93
N PRO A 151 15.43 -26.07 -10.01
CA PRO A 151 15.99 -25.73 -11.32
C PRO A 151 15.27 -24.54 -11.99
N HIS A 152 14.12 -24.15 -11.48
CA HIS A 152 13.40 -22.92 -11.77
C HIS A 152 13.38 -22.04 -10.53
N ALA A 153 14.58 -21.82 -9.94
CA ALA A 153 14.75 -20.93 -8.78
C ALA A 153 14.21 -19.53 -9.14
N ASP A 154 12.90 -19.39 -9.10
CA ASP A 154 12.22 -18.12 -9.28
C ASP A 154 12.58 -17.25 -8.10
N ASP A 155 12.91 -16.01 -8.39
CA ASP A 155 13.21 -15.00 -7.38
C ASP A 155 11.89 -14.54 -6.72
N VAL A 156 11.29 -15.47 -5.95
CA VAL A 156 10.03 -15.25 -5.23
C VAL A 156 10.33 -14.42 -4.00
N THR A 157 9.65 -13.31 -3.87
CA THR A 157 9.76 -12.42 -2.71
C THR A 157 8.76 -12.80 -1.61
N VAL A 158 9.00 -12.33 -0.38
CA VAL A 158 8.01 -12.46 0.71
C VAL A 158 6.70 -11.76 0.33
N ASN A 159 6.77 -10.65 -0.40
CA ASN A 159 5.58 -9.94 -0.86
C ASN A 159 4.74 -10.77 -1.84
N ASP A 160 5.38 -11.55 -2.72
CA ASP A 160 4.66 -12.45 -3.63
C ASP A 160 3.91 -13.55 -2.88
N ILE A 161 4.54 -14.11 -1.82
CA ILE A 161 3.91 -15.11 -0.96
C ILE A 161 2.70 -14.51 -0.23
N VAL A 162 2.84 -13.29 0.30
CA VAL A 162 1.75 -12.55 0.94
C VAL A 162 0.58 -12.36 -0.03
N LEU A 163 0.84 -11.89 -1.25
CA LEU A 163 -0.19 -11.68 -2.27
C LEU A 163 -0.85 -13.00 -2.71
N ALA A 164 -0.09 -14.09 -2.78
CA ALA A 164 -0.61 -15.42 -3.07
C ALA A 164 -1.51 -15.95 -1.94
N CYS A 165 -1.16 -15.70 -0.67
CA CYS A 165 -2.03 -16.00 0.47
C CYS A 165 -3.33 -15.20 0.42
N ILE A 166 -3.26 -13.90 0.14
CA ILE A 166 -4.45 -13.04 -0.03
C ILE A 166 -5.32 -13.56 -1.19
N ALA A 167 -4.72 -13.95 -2.31
CA ALA A 167 -5.46 -14.52 -3.44
C ALA A 167 -6.16 -15.84 -3.07
N GLY A 168 -5.51 -16.71 -2.30
CA GLY A 168 -6.10 -17.94 -1.77
C GLY A 168 -7.26 -17.67 -0.82
N ALA A 169 -7.08 -16.75 0.11
CA ALA A 169 -8.12 -16.33 1.05
C ALA A 169 -9.34 -15.72 0.34
N LEU A 170 -9.11 -14.86 -0.65
CA LEU A 170 -10.17 -14.29 -1.48
C LEU A 170 -10.90 -15.37 -2.28
N ARG A 171 -10.20 -16.39 -2.79
CA ARG A 171 -10.83 -17.53 -3.45
C ARG A 171 -11.78 -18.26 -2.49
N THR A 172 -11.31 -18.63 -1.31
CA THR A 172 -12.12 -19.28 -0.28
C THR A 172 -13.34 -18.45 0.08
N TRP A 173 -13.14 -17.16 0.32
CA TRP A 173 -14.23 -16.23 0.66
C TRP A 173 -15.27 -16.12 -0.46
N LEU A 174 -14.86 -16.02 -1.73
CA LEU A 174 -15.78 -15.99 -2.88
C LEU A 174 -16.59 -17.28 -2.98
N LEU A 175 -15.94 -18.44 -2.84
CA LEU A 175 -16.59 -19.75 -2.88
C LEU A 175 -17.60 -19.93 -1.74
N THR A 176 -17.24 -19.51 -0.53
CA THR A 176 -18.15 -19.58 0.65
C THR A 176 -19.40 -18.75 0.43
N ARG A 177 -19.33 -17.68 -0.32
CA ARG A 177 -20.48 -16.84 -0.70
C ARG A 177 -21.24 -17.35 -1.92
N GLY A 178 -20.87 -18.49 -2.46
CA GLY A 178 -21.49 -19.03 -3.68
C GLY A 178 -21.21 -18.21 -4.94
N SER A 179 -20.19 -17.32 -4.92
CA SER A 179 -19.79 -16.58 -6.10
C SER A 179 -19.14 -17.52 -7.11
N PRO A 180 -19.45 -17.41 -8.42
CA PRO A 180 -18.83 -18.24 -9.42
C PRO A 180 -17.32 -17.91 -9.51
N VAL A 181 -16.49 -18.93 -9.30
CA VAL A 181 -15.02 -18.81 -9.43
C VAL A 181 -14.55 -19.80 -10.50
N HIS A 182 -14.19 -19.26 -11.66
CA HIS A 182 -13.63 -19.99 -12.78
C HIS A 182 -12.10 -19.89 -12.77
N SER A 183 -11.40 -20.74 -13.52
CA SER A 183 -9.94 -20.71 -13.60
C SER A 183 -9.35 -19.37 -14.05
N THR A 184 -10.12 -18.56 -14.79
CA THR A 184 -9.76 -17.21 -15.26
C THR A 184 -10.20 -16.09 -14.34
N THR A 185 -10.86 -16.40 -13.22
CA THR A 185 -11.34 -15.37 -12.27
C THR A 185 -10.15 -14.69 -11.61
N VAL A 186 -10.10 -13.37 -11.67
CA VAL A 186 -9.07 -12.56 -11.02
C VAL A 186 -9.72 -11.43 -10.20
N VAL A 187 -8.99 -10.98 -9.21
CA VAL A 187 -9.31 -9.78 -8.42
C VAL A 187 -8.15 -8.82 -8.56
N ARG A 188 -8.41 -7.61 -9.04
CA ARG A 188 -7.36 -6.60 -9.25
C ARG A 188 -7.05 -5.86 -7.97
N ALA A 189 -5.82 -5.97 -7.51
CA ALA A 189 -5.30 -5.23 -6.37
C ALA A 189 -4.42 -4.05 -6.81
N LEU A 190 -4.55 -2.93 -6.10
CA LEU A 190 -3.58 -1.84 -6.11
C LEU A 190 -2.55 -2.11 -5.03
N VAL A 191 -1.28 -2.28 -5.43
CA VAL A 191 -0.17 -2.61 -4.53
C VAL A 191 0.89 -1.52 -4.65
N PRO A 192 1.08 -0.66 -3.62
CA PRO A 192 2.22 0.24 -3.57
C PRO A 192 3.53 -0.57 -3.44
N VAL A 193 4.53 -0.17 -4.21
CA VAL A 193 5.88 -0.76 -4.18
C VAL A 193 6.92 0.36 -4.14
N SER A 194 8.03 0.12 -3.45
CA SER A 194 9.18 1.01 -3.50
C SER A 194 10.04 0.62 -4.69
N VAL A 195 10.32 1.56 -5.58
CA VAL A 195 11.19 1.38 -6.75
C VAL A 195 12.42 2.26 -6.56
N GLU A 196 13.61 1.72 -6.82
CA GLU A 196 14.83 2.52 -6.84
C GLU A 196 14.78 3.52 -7.99
N ASP A 197 15.15 4.76 -7.73
CA ASP A 197 15.20 5.80 -8.76
C ASP A 197 16.34 5.50 -9.74
N GLU A 198 16.06 5.61 -11.04
CA GLU A 198 17.04 5.45 -12.12
C GLU A 198 18.22 6.45 -12.03
N SER A 199 18.10 7.50 -11.22
CA SER A 199 19.17 8.49 -11.00
C SER A 199 20.30 8.01 -10.10
N GLY A 200 20.21 6.84 -9.46
CA GLY A 200 21.27 6.28 -8.60
C GLY A 200 21.50 7.07 -7.30
N GLN A 201 20.63 8.01 -6.93
CA GLN A 201 20.76 8.83 -5.73
C GLN A 201 20.16 8.19 -4.47
N GLY A 202 19.76 6.91 -4.54
CA GLY A 202 19.25 6.16 -3.37
C GLY A 202 17.88 6.61 -2.86
N LEU A 203 17.16 7.44 -3.60
CA LEU A 203 15.81 7.86 -3.28
C LEU A 203 14.83 6.76 -3.73
N HIS A 204 14.20 6.09 -2.77
CA HIS A 204 13.12 5.15 -3.04
C HIS A 204 11.86 5.93 -3.43
N GLN A 205 11.42 5.79 -4.68
CA GLN A 205 10.14 6.32 -5.11
C GLN A 205 9.03 5.31 -4.85
N LEU A 206 7.92 5.78 -4.26
CA LEU A 206 6.71 4.98 -4.15
C LEU A 206 6.05 4.90 -5.53
N ALA A 207 5.87 3.70 -6.02
CA ALA A 207 5.13 3.42 -7.23
C ALA A 207 3.92 2.54 -6.91
N ALA A 208 2.88 2.59 -7.73
CA ALA A 208 1.70 1.75 -7.58
C ALA A 208 1.61 0.76 -8.73
N CYS A 209 1.50 -0.53 -8.40
CA CYS A 209 1.28 -1.61 -9.35
C CYS A 209 -0.18 -2.07 -9.30
N LEU A 210 -0.76 -2.33 -10.47
CA LEU A 210 -2.06 -2.99 -10.60
C LEU A 210 -1.84 -4.47 -10.92
N ILE A 211 -2.18 -5.33 -9.96
CA ILE A 211 -1.93 -6.78 -10.04
C ILE A 211 -3.26 -7.53 -10.10
N ASP A 212 -3.43 -8.37 -11.11
CA ASP A 212 -4.56 -9.28 -11.22
C ASP A 212 -4.27 -10.54 -10.38
N LEU A 213 -4.76 -10.57 -9.13
CA LEU A 213 -4.60 -11.70 -8.23
C LEU A 213 -5.37 -12.92 -8.77
N PRO A 214 -4.71 -14.06 -8.99
CA PRO A 214 -5.32 -15.23 -9.63
C PRO A 214 -6.17 -16.05 -8.65
N VAL A 215 -7.31 -15.51 -8.24
CA VAL A 215 -8.25 -16.17 -7.30
C VAL A 215 -8.92 -17.39 -7.94
N GLY A 216 -8.90 -17.50 -9.28
CA GLY A 216 -9.39 -18.66 -10.02
C GLY A 216 -8.49 -19.89 -9.92
N GLU A 217 -7.20 -19.69 -9.63
CA GLU A 217 -6.23 -20.78 -9.53
C GLU A 217 -6.39 -21.54 -8.22
N ALA A 218 -6.63 -22.84 -8.31
CA ALA A 218 -6.86 -23.69 -7.14
C ALA A 218 -5.54 -24.10 -6.48
N ALA A 219 -4.51 -24.43 -7.27
CA ALA A 219 -3.23 -24.89 -6.77
C ALA A 219 -2.43 -23.73 -6.15
N ALA A 220 -2.10 -23.81 -4.86
CA ALA A 220 -1.39 -22.77 -4.14
C ALA A 220 -0.02 -22.43 -4.75
N SER A 221 0.74 -23.42 -5.14
CA SER A 221 2.05 -23.25 -5.79
C SER A 221 1.94 -22.53 -7.14
N MET A 222 0.98 -22.92 -7.97
CA MET A 222 0.74 -22.27 -9.26
C MET A 222 0.26 -20.83 -9.07
N ARG A 223 -0.64 -20.60 -8.11
CA ARG A 223 -1.10 -19.27 -7.73
C ARG A 223 0.06 -18.36 -7.33
N LEU A 224 1.01 -18.88 -6.53
CA LEU A 224 2.22 -18.13 -6.15
C LEU A 224 3.13 -17.82 -7.35
N HIS A 225 3.37 -18.78 -8.23
CA HIS A 225 4.19 -18.53 -9.44
C HIS A 225 3.56 -17.49 -10.36
N GLN A 226 2.24 -17.54 -10.54
CA GLN A 226 1.51 -16.52 -11.32
C GLN A 226 1.64 -15.14 -10.71
N VAL A 227 1.49 -14.99 -9.38
CA VAL A 227 1.67 -13.71 -8.67
C VAL A 227 3.09 -13.19 -8.85
N ALA A 228 4.12 -14.03 -8.60
CA ALA A 228 5.52 -13.63 -8.75
C ALA A 228 5.86 -13.20 -10.18
N PHE A 229 5.34 -13.91 -11.17
CA PHE A 229 5.50 -13.54 -12.57
C PHE A 229 4.87 -12.17 -12.89
N LEU A 230 3.62 -11.94 -12.45
CA LEU A 230 2.91 -10.70 -12.67
C LEU A 230 3.60 -9.50 -11.98
N MET A 231 4.08 -9.69 -10.74
CA MET A 231 4.83 -8.67 -10.00
C MET A 231 6.12 -8.27 -10.74
N ARG A 232 6.91 -9.25 -11.15
CA ARG A 232 8.14 -9.00 -11.95
C ARG A 232 7.83 -8.25 -13.25
N GLN A 233 6.78 -8.66 -13.95
CA GLN A 233 6.38 -8.04 -15.22
C GLN A 233 5.97 -6.58 -15.02
N GLN A 234 5.27 -6.24 -13.93
CA GLN A 234 4.88 -4.87 -13.62
C GLN A 234 6.09 -3.99 -13.25
N ILE A 235 7.03 -4.51 -12.49
CA ILE A 235 8.25 -3.79 -12.09
C ILE A 235 9.17 -3.60 -13.30
N ALA A 236 9.49 -4.68 -14.04
CA ALA A 236 10.39 -4.63 -15.20
C ALA A 236 9.82 -3.84 -16.39
N GLY A 237 8.49 -3.85 -16.56
CA GLY A 237 7.81 -3.12 -17.64
C GLY A 237 7.74 -1.61 -17.46
N GLY A 238 8.29 -1.05 -16.37
CA GLY A 238 8.16 0.38 -16.06
C GLY A 238 6.70 0.85 -15.87
N HIS A 239 5.79 -0.11 -15.63
CA HIS A 239 4.37 0.18 -15.44
C HIS A 239 4.04 0.64 -14.02
N ALA A 240 5.03 0.62 -13.13
CA ALA A 240 4.96 1.23 -11.82
C ALA A 240 4.92 2.75 -11.98
N VAL A 241 3.77 3.36 -11.69
CA VAL A 241 3.60 4.82 -11.79
C VAL A 241 4.11 5.45 -10.52
N GLY A 242 5.19 6.22 -10.61
CA GLY A 242 5.72 6.98 -9.47
C GLY A 242 4.67 7.92 -8.89
N ALA A 243 4.45 7.84 -7.57
CA ALA A 243 3.49 8.68 -6.86
C ALA A 243 3.81 10.17 -7.03
N ASP A 244 5.10 10.53 -7.09
CA ASP A 244 5.55 11.92 -7.28
C ASP A 244 5.12 12.50 -8.64
N ARG A 245 5.03 11.67 -9.67
CA ARG A 245 4.50 12.12 -10.98
C ARG A 245 3.01 12.44 -10.92
N LEU A 246 2.25 11.73 -10.06
CA LEU A 246 0.84 12.03 -9.81
C LEU A 246 0.69 13.32 -9.00
N VAL A 247 1.53 13.52 -7.98
CA VAL A 247 1.53 14.72 -7.13
C VAL A 247 2.07 15.94 -7.86
N GLY A 248 3.13 15.78 -8.65
CA GLY A 248 3.73 16.87 -9.43
C GLY A 248 2.77 17.51 -10.45
N LEU A 249 1.88 16.72 -11.06
CA LEU A 249 0.82 17.24 -11.93
C LEU A 249 -0.29 17.95 -11.14
N ALA A 250 -0.57 17.50 -9.92
CA ALA A 250 -1.53 18.13 -9.03
C ALA A 250 -1.08 19.53 -8.57
N GLY A 251 0.24 19.77 -8.41
CA GLY A 251 0.80 21.05 -7.97
C GLY A 251 0.60 22.24 -8.92
N PHE A 252 0.33 22.01 -10.19
CA PHE A 252 0.13 23.05 -11.19
C PHE A 252 -1.33 23.39 -11.52
N ALA A 253 -2.29 22.62 -10.99
CA ALA A 253 -3.69 22.83 -11.28
C ALA A 253 -4.35 23.81 -10.28
N PRO A 254 -5.26 24.69 -10.71
CA PRO A 254 -6.07 25.51 -9.81
C PRO A 254 -6.84 24.66 -8.78
N PRO A 255 -7.14 25.16 -7.58
CA PRO A 255 -7.83 24.41 -6.52
C PRO A 255 -9.17 23.79 -6.96
N THR A 256 -9.89 24.43 -7.88
CA THR A 256 -11.13 23.94 -8.48
C THR A 256 -10.92 22.70 -9.36
N LEU A 257 -9.80 22.67 -10.13
CA LEU A 257 -9.41 21.50 -10.93
C LEU A 257 -8.92 20.34 -10.04
N HIS A 258 -8.25 20.63 -8.91
CA HIS A 258 -7.90 19.63 -7.91
C HIS A 258 -9.14 18.94 -7.31
N ALA A 259 -10.14 19.73 -6.91
CA ALA A 259 -11.39 19.22 -6.36
C ALA A 259 -12.16 18.38 -7.39
N MET A 260 -12.15 18.80 -8.65
CA MET A 260 -12.80 18.08 -9.75
C MET A 260 -12.01 16.81 -10.12
N GLY A 261 -10.66 16.90 -10.17
CA GLY A 261 -9.78 15.74 -10.40
C GLY A 261 -9.88 14.69 -9.30
N ALA A 262 -9.94 15.12 -8.03
CA ALA A 262 -10.16 14.22 -6.89
C ALA A 262 -11.54 13.52 -6.94
N ARG A 263 -12.58 14.23 -7.36
CA ARG A 263 -13.93 13.64 -7.54
C ARG A 263 -13.97 12.65 -8.70
N LEU A 264 -13.41 13.00 -9.85
CA LEU A 264 -13.30 12.10 -11.00
C LEU A 264 -12.43 10.89 -10.67
N GLY A 265 -11.29 11.09 -9.98
CA GLY A 265 -10.42 10.02 -9.51
C GLY A 265 -11.12 9.06 -8.56
N SER A 266 -11.97 9.56 -7.66
CA SER A 266 -12.74 8.72 -6.74
C SER A 266 -13.80 7.84 -7.43
N ASP A 267 -14.40 8.32 -8.49
CA ASP A 267 -15.38 7.53 -9.25
C ASP A 267 -14.71 6.58 -10.27
N MET A 268 -13.51 6.92 -10.72
CA MET A 268 -12.67 6.02 -11.54
C MET A 268 -12.03 4.89 -10.73
N SER A 269 -11.80 5.06 -9.44
CA SER A 269 -11.16 4.03 -8.59
C SER A 269 -11.89 2.69 -8.64
N LYS A 270 -13.22 2.70 -8.65
CA LYS A 270 -14.06 1.50 -8.80
C LYS A 270 -13.80 0.71 -10.08
N ARG A 271 -13.36 1.41 -11.14
CA ARG A 271 -13.09 0.80 -12.44
C ARG A 271 -11.66 0.37 -12.62
N LEU A 272 -10.75 0.84 -11.76
CA LEU A 272 -9.32 0.56 -11.88
C LEU A 272 -8.89 -0.65 -11.08
N PHE A 273 -9.43 -0.84 -9.87
CA PHE A 273 -9.07 -1.94 -8.98
C PHE A 273 -10.22 -2.32 -8.03
N ASN A 274 -10.15 -3.52 -7.46
CA ASN A 274 -11.18 -4.05 -6.56
C ASN A 274 -10.82 -3.81 -5.08
N LEU A 275 -9.51 -3.83 -4.73
CA LEU A 275 -9.03 -3.60 -3.37
C LEU A 275 -7.63 -2.98 -3.37
N ILE A 276 -7.24 -2.45 -2.22
CA ILE A 276 -5.89 -1.98 -1.94
C ILE A 276 -5.21 -3.00 -1.02
N VAL A 277 -3.95 -3.35 -1.33
CA VAL A 277 -3.08 -4.14 -0.46
C VAL A 277 -1.79 -3.36 -0.24
N THR A 278 -1.52 -2.95 1.00
CA THR A 278 -0.28 -2.24 1.34
C THR A 278 0.60 -3.11 2.21
N ASN A 279 1.89 -3.15 1.90
CA ASN A 279 2.89 -3.86 2.70
C ASN A 279 3.99 -2.87 3.11
N VAL A 280 4.10 -2.61 4.40
CA VAL A 280 5.13 -1.73 4.97
C VAL A 280 5.97 -2.57 5.94
N PRO A 281 7.22 -2.92 5.58
CA PRO A 281 8.08 -3.67 6.47
C PRO A 281 8.37 -2.85 7.74
N GLY A 282 8.23 -3.47 8.90
CA GLY A 282 8.56 -2.90 10.20
C GLY A 282 9.82 -3.50 10.82
N PRO A 283 10.26 -2.98 11.98
CA PRO A 283 11.46 -3.41 12.66
C PRO A 283 11.37 -4.87 13.13
N GLN A 284 12.50 -5.58 13.05
CA GLN A 284 12.59 -6.99 13.43
C GLN A 284 13.30 -7.14 14.79
N PHE A 285 13.09 -6.18 15.67
CA PHE A 285 13.53 -6.16 17.07
C PHE A 285 12.40 -5.63 17.94
N PRO A 286 12.35 -6.00 19.24
CA PRO A 286 11.27 -5.60 20.13
C PRO A 286 11.23 -4.08 20.35
N LEU A 287 10.02 -3.55 20.45
CA LEU A 287 9.75 -2.15 20.79
C LEU A 287 8.95 -2.08 22.09
N TYR A 288 9.02 -0.96 22.79
CA TYR A 288 8.43 -0.75 24.11
C TYR A 288 7.68 0.58 24.17
N ALA A 289 6.51 0.57 24.79
CA ALA A 289 5.81 1.79 25.23
C ALA A 289 6.01 1.95 26.74
N GLY A 290 7.01 2.72 27.16
CA GLY A 290 7.51 2.71 28.53
C GLY A 290 8.10 1.33 28.88
N ASP A 291 7.58 0.68 29.91
CA ASP A 291 7.99 -0.68 30.27
C ASP A 291 7.21 -1.80 29.58
N ALA A 292 6.17 -1.45 28.82
CA ALA A 292 5.31 -2.41 28.15
C ALA A 292 5.87 -2.81 26.79
N HIS A 293 6.11 -4.12 26.60
CA HIS A 293 6.56 -4.69 25.33
C HIS A 293 5.44 -4.63 24.28
N LEU A 294 5.74 -4.13 23.09
CA LEU A 294 4.83 -4.17 21.96
C LEU A 294 4.74 -5.59 21.41
N LEU A 295 3.55 -6.18 21.45
CA LEU A 295 3.33 -7.59 21.06
C LEU A 295 2.98 -7.72 19.57
N ALA A 296 2.24 -6.77 19.02
CA ALA A 296 1.74 -6.83 17.65
C ALA A 296 1.37 -5.42 17.17
N THR A 297 1.41 -5.20 15.86
CA THR A 297 0.96 -3.96 15.23
C THR A 297 0.14 -4.27 13.99
N TYR A 298 -1.00 -3.61 13.80
CA TYR A 298 -1.94 -3.86 12.72
C TYR A 298 -2.26 -2.57 11.97
N PRO A 299 -1.85 -2.45 10.69
CA PRO A 299 -2.18 -1.27 9.89
C PRO A 299 -3.68 -1.20 9.58
N VAL A 300 -4.28 -0.04 9.74
CA VAL A 300 -5.68 0.22 9.36
C VAL A 300 -5.70 1.10 8.12
N ILE A 301 -5.99 0.53 6.96
CA ILE A 301 -6.06 1.25 5.70
C ILE A 301 -7.50 1.73 5.47
N PRO A 302 -7.74 3.03 5.26
CA PRO A 302 -9.05 3.55 4.94
C PRO A 302 -9.60 2.96 3.64
N LEU A 303 -10.92 2.72 3.60
CA LEU A 303 -11.59 2.25 2.39
C LEU A 303 -11.68 3.36 1.35
N ALA A 304 -11.35 3.05 0.11
CA ALA A 304 -11.63 3.94 -1.00
C ALA A 304 -13.12 3.86 -1.41
N LYS A 305 -13.62 4.93 -2.00
CA LYS A 305 -15.02 5.00 -2.43
C LYS A 305 -15.36 3.87 -3.40
N GLY A 306 -16.33 3.05 -3.01
CA GLY A 306 -16.80 1.92 -3.82
C GLY A 306 -15.90 0.68 -3.77
N GLN A 307 -15.05 0.56 -2.76
CA GLN A 307 -14.24 -0.63 -2.46
C GLN A 307 -14.53 -1.05 -1.03
N ALA A 308 -15.08 -2.25 -0.88
CA ALA A 308 -15.54 -2.76 0.40
C ALA A 308 -14.42 -3.34 1.27
N LEU A 309 -13.20 -3.48 0.74
CA LEU A 309 -12.07 -4.09 1.43
C LEU A 309 -10.77 -3.31 1.17
N ALA A 310 -9.99 -3.12 2.22
CA ALA A 310 -8.59 -2.73 2.16
C ALA A 310 -7.79 -3.61 3.12
N ILE A 311 -6.61 -4.04 2.70
CA ILE A 311 -5.70 -4.88 3.48
C ILE A 311 -4.40 -4.13 3.69
N GLY A 312 -4.07 -3.85 4.94
CA GLY A 312 -2.76 -3.39 5.35
C GLY A 312 -1.99 -4.51 6.01
N LEU A 313 -0.70 -4.60 5.75
CA LEU A 313 0.14 -5.53 6.50
C LEU A 313 1.49 -4.90 6.83
N THR A 314 2.07 -5.39 7.91
CA THR A 314 3.42 -5.05 8.35
C THR A 314 4.09 -6.27 8.96
N SER A 315 5.41 -6.27 8.95
CA SER A 315 6.20 -7.25 9.70
C SER A 315 6.79 -6.59 10.96
N TYR A 316 6.76 -7.29 12.07
CA TYR A 316 7.31 -6.80 13.33
C TYR A 316 7.77 -7.97 14.18
N ASP A 317 8.99 -7.92 14.71
CA ASP A 317 9.58 -8.85 15.68
C ASP A 317 9.25 -10.33 15.38
N GLY A 318 9.56 -10.76 14.15
CA GLY A 318 9.32 -12.13 13.68
C GLY A 318 7.88 -12.47 13.27
N GLY A 319 6.93 -11.56 13.44
CA GLY A 319 5.55 -11.71 12.98
C GLY A 319 5.25 -10.98 11.67
N VAL A 320 4.16 -11.39 11.01
CA VAL A 320 3.50 -10.65 9.93
C VAL A 320 2.06 -10.43 10.34
N TYR A 321 1.67 -9.17 10.39
CA TYR A 321 0.40 -8.73 10.95
C TYR A 321 -0.44 -8.05 9.88
N TYR A 322 -1.64 -8.59 9.65
CA TYR A 322 -2.60 -8.09 8.69
C TYR A 322 -3.73 -7.36 9.40
N GLY A 323 -4.03 -6.16 8.95
CA GLY A 323 -5.24 -5.43 9.29
C GLY A 323 -6.18 -5.43 8.08
N LEU A 324 -7.30 -6.14 8.21
CA LEU A 324 -8.34 -6.18 7.20
C LEU A 324 -9.43 -5.20 7.58
N ASN A 325 -9.56 -4.12 6.84
CA ASN A 325 -10.61 -3.11 7.04
C ASN A 325 -11.68 -3.28 5.96
N ALA A 326 -12.92 -3.51 6.37
CA ALA A 326 -14.02 -3.73 5.45
C ALA A 326 -15.26 -2.90 5.78
N ASP A 327 -16.10 -2.68 4.78
CA ASP A 327 -17.45 -2.21 4.98
C ASP A 327 -18.26 -3.32 5.68
N ARG A 328 -18.92 -2.96 6.80
CA ARG A 328 -19.63 -3.92 7.64
C ARG A 328 -20.77 -4.63 6.92
N ASP A 329 -21.47 -3.92 6.06
CA ASP A 329 -22.69 -4.42 5.44
C ASP A 329 -22.38 -5.19 4.14
N ALA A 330 -21.33 -4.77 3.42
CA ALA A 330 -20.84 -5.47 2.22
C ALA A 330 -20.06 -6.75 2.55
N MET A 331 -19.33 -6.77 3.69
CA MET A 331 -18.49 -7.89 4.12
C MET A 331 -18.77 -8.28 5.58
N PRO A 332 -19.99 -8.79 5.89
CA PRO A 332 -20.34 -9.23 7.25
C PRO A 332 -19.54 -10.45 7.72
N ASP A 333 -18.90 -11.14 6.79
CA ASP A 333 -18.17 -12.41 6.92
C ASP A 333 -16.65 -12.25 6.70
N ILE A 334 -16.11 -11.07 6.98
CA ILE A 334 -14.67 -10.76 6.77
C ILE A 334 -13.74 -11.69 7.57
N GLU A 335 -14.22 -12.27 8.66
CA GLU A 335 -13.49 -13.24 9.49
C GLU A 335 -13.08 -14.49 8.69
N VAL A 336 -13.93 -14.92 7.72
CA VAL A 336 -13.59 -16.01 6.80
C VAL A 336 -12.37 -15.68 5.96
N LEU A 337 -12.27 -14.42 5.50
CA LEU A 337 -11.10 -13.95 4.76
C LEU A 337 -9.86 -13.93 5.66
N GLY A 338 -10.01 -13.48 6.91
CA GLY A 338 -8.92 -13.47 7.89
C GLY A 338 -8.36 -14.86 8.15
N GLN A 339 -9.23 -15.85 8.42
CA GLN A 339 -8.82 -17.24 8.60
C GLN A 339 -8.19 -17.81 7.31
N GLY A 340 -8.78 -17.51 6.15
CA GLY A 340 -8.28 -17.96 4.86
C GLY A 340 -6.85 -17.51 4.54
N ILE A 341 -6.36 -16.40 5.11
CA ILE A 341 -4.96 -15.98 4.95
C ILE A 341 -4.02 -16.97 5.67
N ALA A 342 -4.34 -17.32 6.91
CA ALA A 342 -3.55 -18.29 7.67
C ALA A 342 -3.57 -19.68 7.02
N ASP A 343 -4.74 -20.11 6.56
CA ASP A 343 -4.93 -21.40 5.89
C ASP A 343 -4.14 -21.46 4.56
N ALA A 344 -4.17 -20.39 3.76
CA ALA A 344 -3.42 -20.31 2.51
C ALA A 344 -1.89 -20.30 2.73
N LEU A 345 -1.41 -19.71 3.82
CA LEU A 345 0.00 -19.82 4.20
C LEU A 345 0.36 -21.25 4.61
N ALA A 346 -0.48 -21.91 5.38
CA ALA A 346 -0.29 -23.30 5.77
C ALA A 346 -0.32 -24.23 4.54
N GLU A 347 -1.23 -24.01 3.59
CA GLU A 347 -1.29 -24.73 2.32
C GLU A 347 0.03 -24.59 1.54
N LEU A 348 0.56 -23.37 1.41
CA LEU A 348 1.86 -23.13 0.77
C LEU A 348 3.02 -23.76 1.55
N ALA A 349 2.97 -23.78 2.87
CA ALA A 349 3.99 -24.41 3.70
C ALA A 349 3.97 -25.94 3.58
N ASN A 350 2.78 -26.56 3.56
CA ASN A 350 2.59 -28.01 3.55
C ASN A 350 2.58 -28.62 2.15
N GLY A 351 2.06 -27.92 1.14
CA GLY A 351 1.89 -28.42 -0.23
C GLY A 351 3.19 -28.72 -0.99
N ALA A 352 4.29 -28.60 -0.31
CA ALA A 352 5.61 -28.94 -0.80
C ALA A 352 6.20 -30.22 -0.18
N ASP A 353 5.59 -30.77 0.84
CA ASP A 353 6.01 -32.07 1.38
C ASP A 353 5.42 -33.24 0.55
N GLY A 354 4.33 -32.97 -0.22
CA GLY A 354 3.69 -34.00 -1.07
C GLY A 354 4.43 -34.38 -2.36
N SER A 355 5.43 -33.60 -2.80
CA SER A 355 6.17 -33.89 -4.05
C SER A 355 7.50 -34.65 -3.84
N ALA A 356 7.89 -34.91 -2.60
CA ALA A 356 9.13 -35.60 -2.26
C ALA A 356 8.94 -37.09 -1.92
N SER A 357 7.70 -37.64 -1.88
CA SER A 357 7.44 -39.03 -1.53
C SER A 357 7.09 -39.95 -2.70
N ASP A 358 7.00 -39.46 -3.95
CA ASP A 358 6.72 -40.25 -5.16
C ASP A 358 7.80 -40.07 -6.22
N ALA A 359 9.08 -40.22 -5.87
CA ALA A 359 10.18 -40.36 -6.82
C ALA A 359 11.11 -41.51 -6.43
#